data_1ada18d8a7dc0dc32dc1c221a00cf883
#
_entry.id   1ada18d8a7dc0dc32dc1c221a00cf883
#
_cell.length_a   1.000
_cell.length_b   1.000
_cell.length_c   1.000
_cell.angle_alpha   90.00
_cell.angle_beta   90.00
_cell.angle_gamma   90.00
#
_symmetry.space_group_name_H-M   'P 1'
#
loop_
_entity.id
_entity.type
_entity.pdbx_description
1 polymer ?
#
loop_
_entity_poly.entity_id
_entity_poly.type
_entity_poly.pdbx_seq_one_letter_code
_entity_poly.pdbx_strand_id
1 'polypeptide(L)'
;MTARADRLVDAMGELESLLITNLTNIRYLTGFTGTNGACIVSRDERLFFTDFRYVEQAREQVAGFERIQAGRDMLADAAKRLRGRAGFDDHDLSVAAHRKVAEQVPDGVELVPAGGLVERLRAVKEEGEVAAMATAAELSTAAYESLRERGLTGRTEREVAVGLVRFMEDAGADGASFPPVVASGAHGALPHAVPRNVEILRDTLVVIDIGAIVDGYCSDCTRTLATGSPPDGALELYALVRRAQQEALPAATAGAECRAVDRVARDIIDAAGHEEHFGHGLGHGVGLQVHEGPRLGKTAEGALEAGNAVTVEPGVYLPGNVGVRIEDLVIVTGGEPRILTGFPKELVTVG
;
A
#
# COMPACT_ATOMS: atom_id res chain seq x y z
N MET A 1 20.25 -6.60 1.88
CA MET A 1 19.95 -5.78 3.07
C MET A 1 21.05 -4.78 3.42
N THR A 2 22.33 -5.17 3.47
CA THR A 2 23.42 -4.18 3.61
C THR A 2 23.39 -3.09 2.57
N ALA A 3 23.10 -3.42 1.30
CA ALA A 3 22.95 -2.43 0.22
C ALA A 3 21.84 -1.38 0.45
N ARG A 4 20.75 -1.73 1.16
CA ARG A 4 19.66 -0.78 1.49
C ARG A 4 20.12 0.24 2.54
N ALA A 5 20.86 -0.22 3.56
CA ALA A 5 21.44 0.65 4.56
C ALA A 5 22.54 1.55 3.97
N ASP A 6 23.32 1.07 2.98
CA ASP A 6 24.30 1.88 2.27
C ASP A 6 23.65 2.99 1.45
N ARG A 7 22.59 2.68 0.69
CA ARG A 7 21.78 3.70 -0.02
C ARG A 7 21.15 4.72 0.92
N LEU A 8 20.75 4.28 2.13
CA LEU A 8 20.22 5.19 3.14
C LEU A 8 21.30 6.16 3.60
N VAL A 9 22.52 5.69 3.85
CA VAL A 9 23.67 6.55 4.20
C VAL A 9 23.93 7.59 3.11
N ASP A 10 23.89 7.21 1.84
CA ASP A 10 24.05 8.14 0.71
C ASP A 10 22.93 9.19 0.67
N ALA A 11 21.70 8.83 1.07
CA ALA A 11 20.55 9.71 1.11
C ALA A 11 20.50 10.64 2.35
N MET A 12 21.28 10.35 3.40
CA MET A 12 21.27 11.11 4.66
C MET A 12 21.83 12.54 4.54
N GLY A 13 22.63 12.83 3.49
CA GLY A 13 23.20 14.16 3.27
C GLY A 13 24.11 14.59 4.43
N GLU A 14 23.73 15.68 5.14
CA GLU A 14 24.48 16.24 6.26
C GLU A 14 24.21 15.55 7.61
N LEU A 15 23.31 14.58 7.66
CA LEU A 15 23.06 13.84 8.89
C LEU A 15 24.24 12.92 9.22
N GLU A 16 24.63 12.93 10.49
CA GLU A 16 25.69 12.05 10.99
C GLU A 16 25.13 10.72 11.53
N SER A 17 23.87 10.73 11.99
CA SER A 17 23.13 9.54 12.41
C SER A 17 21.65 9.69 12.10
N LEU A 18 20.93 8.57 11.96
CA LEU A 18 19.49 8.53 11.75
C LEU A 18 18.86 7.49 12.67
N LEU A 19 17.92 7.94 13.51
CA LEU A 19 17.09 7.07 14.32
C LEU A 19 15.83 6.66 13.54
N ILE A 20 15.62 5.37 13.39
CA ILE A 20 14.49 4.76 12.69
C ILE A 20 13.68 3.96 13.71
N THR A 21 12.40 4.31 13.88
CA THR A 21 11.47 3.67 14.82
C THR A 21 10.29 2.99 14.14
N ASN A 22 9.97 3.40 12.92
CA ASN A 22 8.92 2.77 12.12
C ASN A 22 9.26 1.32 11.79
N LEU A 23 8.42 0.38 12.25
CA LEU A 23 8.66 -1.05 12.10
C LEU A 23 8.69 -1.52 10.65
N THR A 24 7.94 -0.87 9.76
CA THR A 24 7.99 -1.18 8.33
C THR A 24 9.33 -0.77 7.72
N ASN A 25 9.87 0.38 8.11
CA ASN A 25 11.19 0.84 7.71
C ASN A 25 12.31 -0.06 8.26
N ILE A 26 12.17 -0.51 9.51
CA ILE A 26 13.07 -1.47 10.14
C ILE A 26 13.03 -2.80 9.37
N ARG A 27 11.84 -3.32 9.04
CA ARG A 27 11.70 -4.52 8.21
C ARG A 27 12.40 -4.37 6.86
N TYR A 28 12.19 -3.24 6.18
CA TYR A 28 12.84 -2.96 4.91
C TYR A 28 14.37 -3.01 4.98
N LEU A 29 14.94 -2.41 6.03
CA LEU A 29 16.40 -2.31 6.20
C LEU A 29 17.04 -3.59 6.70
N THR A 30 16.35 -4.34 7.57
CA THR A 30 16.95 -5.43 8.36
C THR A 30 16.34 -6.80 8.10
N GLY A 31 15.11 -6.87 7.58
CA GLY A 31 14.30 -8.07 7.49
C GLY A 31 13.54 -8.42 8.78
N PHE A 32 13.68 -7.65 9.85
CA PHE A 32 13.05 -7.93 11.13
C PHE A 32 11.53 -7.77 11.08
N THR A 33 10.80 -8.79 11.52
CA THR A 33 9.33 -8.84 11.50
C THR A 33 8.69 -8.75 12.89
N GLY A 34 9.51 -8.55 13.95
CA GLY A 34 8.99 -8.39 15.31
C GLY A 34 8.32 -7.03 15.53
N THR A 35 7.62 -6.90 16.67
CA THR A 35 6.77 -5.73 16.98
C THR A 35 7.45 -4.71 17.91
N ASN A 36 8.74 -4.86 18.19
CA ASN A 36 9.49 -3.91 19.00
C ASN A 36 10.96 -3.86 18.56
N GLY A 37 11.35 -2.75 17.97
CA GLY A 37 12.71 -2.52 17.45
C GLY A 37 12.98 -1.06 17.17
N ALA A 38 14.24 -0.69 17.12
CA ALA A 38 14.73 0.58 16.60
C ALA A 38 16.06 0.36 15.88
N CYS A 39 16.35 1.20 14.87
CA CYS A 39 17.65 1.18 14.22
C CYS A 39 18.33 2.54 14.35
N ILE A 40 19.65 2.51 14.39
CA ILE A 40 20.48 3.68 14.12
C ILE A 40 21.37 3.35 12.94
N VAL A 41 21.34 4.23 11.94
CA VAL A 41 22.22 4.14 10.78
C VAL A 41 23.09 5.39 10.76
N SER A 42 24.39 5.20 10.60
CA SER A 42 25.37 6.25 10.37
C SER A 42 26.36 5.79 9.29
N ARG A 43 27.35 6.62 8.96
CA ARG A 43 28.37 6.23 8.00
C ARG A 43 29.19 5.03 8.46
N ASP A 44 29.40 4.93 9.78
CA ASP A 44 30.33 3.95 10.37
C ASP A 44 29.58 2.81 11.11
N GLU A 45 28.35 3.04 11.54
CA GLU A 45 27.62 2.09 12.40
C GLU A 45 26.22 1.79 11.86
N ARG A 46 25.80 0.58 12.03
CA ARG A 46 24.46 0.07 11.79
C ARG A 46 24.03 -0.72 13.01
N LEU A 47 23.19 -0.13 13.85
CA LEU A 47 22.76 -0.67 15.12
C LEU A 47 21.29 -1.02 15.06
N PHE A 48 20.95 -2.21 15.54
CA PHE A 48 19.58 -2.67 15.72
C PHE A 48 19.32 -2.95 17.19
N PHE A 49 18.33 -2.31 17.76
CA PHE A 49 17.92 -2.45 19.14
C PHE A 49 16.62 -3.23 19.22
N THR A 50 16.54 -4.18 20.15
CA THR A 50 15.31 -4.87 20.51
C THR A 50 15.35 -5.34 21.95
N ASP A 51 14.23 -5.80 22.49
CA ASP A 51 14.16 -6.33 23.85
C ASP A 51 14.38 -7.88 23.89
N PHE A 52 14.42 -8.41 25.12
CA PHE A 52 14.72 -9.82 25.36
C PHE A 52 13.78 -10.80 24.64
N ARG A 53 12.55 -10.39 24.30
CA ARG A 53 11.56 -11.25 23.63
C ARG A 53 11.95 -11.59 22.20
N TYR A 54 12.74 -10.73 21.57
CA TYR A 54 13.07 -10.79 20.14
C TYR A 54 14.55 -11.10 19.87
N VAL A 55 15.37 -11.40 20.88
CA VAL A 55 16.81 -11.64 20.69
C VAL A 55 17.06 -12.79 19.73
N GLU A 56 16.36 -13.91 19.85
CA GLU A 56 16.55 -15.06 18.96
C GLU A 56 16.04 -14.75 17.56
N GLN A 57 14.84 -14.16 17.42
CA GLN A 57 14.30 -13.73 16.13
C GLN A 57 15.23 -12.74 15.42
N ALA A 58 15.80 -11.79 16.15
CA ALA A 58 16.76 -10.84 15.58
C ALA A 58 18.06 -11.53 15.14
N ARG A 59 18.48 -12.61 15.80
CA ARG A 59 19.63 -13.41 15.39
C ARG A 59 19.44 -14.07 14.03
N GLU A 60 18.22 -14.52 13.76
CA GLU A 60 17.87 -15.20 12.51
C GLU A 60 17.62 -14.19 11.37
N GLN A 61 16.94 -13.09 11.66
CA GLN A 61 16.43 -12.19 10.63
C GLN A 61 17.31 -10.99 10.33
N VAL A 62 17.98 -10.41 11.35
CA VAL A 62 18.73 -9.17 11.21
C VAL A 62 20.14 -9.44 10.72
N ALA A 63 20.41 -9.08 9.48
CA ALA A 63 21.74 -9.18 8.88
C ALA A 63 22.35 -7.80 8.61
N GLY A 64 23.68 -7.67 8.82
CA GLY A 64 24.42 -6.44 8.53
C GLY A 64 24.25 -5.31 9.54
N PHE A 65 23.62 -5.59 10.69
CA PHE A 65 23.48 -4.68 11.83
C PHE A 65 24.06 -5.33 13.09
N GLU A 66 24.72 -4.54 13.93
CA GLU A 66 25.04 -4.93 15.30
C GLU A 66 23.73 -5.01 16.09
N ARG A 67 23.44 -6.18 16.66
CA ARG A 67 22.22 -6.43 17.43
C ARG A 67 22.48 -6.13 18.91
N ILE A 68 21.70 -5.21 19.46
CA ILE A 68 21.81 -4.75 20.85
C ILE A 68 20.52 -5.12 21.57
N GLN A 69 20.67 -5.93 22.61
CA GLN A 69 19.58 -6.17 23.54
C GLN A 69 19.44 -4.92 24.44
N ALA A 70 18.37 -4.17 24.21
CA ALA A 70 18.07 -2.98 24.98
C ALA A 70 17.57 -3.33 26.39
N GLY A 71 17.74 -2.39 27.29
CA GLY A 71 17.18 -2.46 28.63
C GLY A 71 15.67 -2.19 28.64
N ARG A 72 15.18 -1.66 29.77
CA ARG A 72 13.74 -1.37 29.96
C ARG A 72 13.20 -0.29 29.03
N ASP A 73 14.03 0.67 28.65
CA ASP A 73 13.67 1.77 27.75
C ASP A 73 14.58 1.77 26.51
N MET A 74 14.14 1.06 25.48
CA MET A 74 14.89 0.88 24.24
C MET A 74 15.21 2.20 23.54
N LEU A 75 14.26 3.16 23.52
CA LEU A 75 14.49 4.45 22.88
C LEU A 75 15.54 5.29 23.64
N ALA A 76 15.55 5.20 24.96
CA ALA A 76 16.57 5.85 25.78
C ALA A 76 17.98 5.25 25.50
N ASP A 77 18.05 3.93 25.33
CA ASP A 77 19.33 3.27 25.02
C ASP A 77 19.80 3.60 23.58
N ALA A 78 18.88 3.67 22.62
CA ALA A 78 19.18 4.10 21.26
C ALA A 78 19.62 5.59 21.22
N ALA A 79 18.91 6.47 21.93
CA ALA A 79 19.21 7.90 21.95
C ALA A 79 20.66 8.21 22.37
N LYS A 80 21.21 7.47 23.35
CA LYS A 80 22.61 7.59 23.81
C LYS A 80 23.66 7.28 22.73
N ARG A 81 23.25 6.65 21.63
CA ARG A 81 24.14 6.28 20.54
C ARG A 81 24.07 7.27 19.36
N LEU A 82 23.17 8.25 19.42
CA LEU A 82 23.06 9.31 18.42
C LEU A 82 24.27 10.26 18.49
N ARG A 83 24.65 10.81 17.33
CA ARG A 83 25.83 11.66 17.21
C ARG A 83 25.54 12.84 16.28
N GLY A 84 26.16 13.97 16.59
CA GLY A 84 26.17 15.15 15.76
C GLY A 84 24.79 15.61 15.34
N ARG A 85 24.59 15.86 14.07
CA ARG A 85 23.27 16.16 13.50
C ARG A 85 22.49 14.86 13.29
N ALA A 86 21.62 14.55 14.23
CA ALA A 86 20.88 13.29 14.30
C ALA A 86 19.47 13.43 13.73
N GLY A 87 19.20 12.76 12.59
CA GLY A 87 17.87 12.68 12.03
C GLY A 87 16.97 11.73 12.84
N PHE A 88 15.67 11.99 12.82
CA PHE A 88 14.66 11.06 13.32
C PHE A 88 13.42 11.08 12.42
N ASP A 89 12.68 9.95 12.41
CA ASP A 89 11.45 9.83 11.64
C ASP A 89 10.30 10.59 12.32
N ASP A 90 10.07 11.83 11.93
CA ASP A 90 9.06 12.72 12.49
C ASP A 90 7.63 12.36 12.02
N HIS A 91 7.49 11.49 11.04
CA HIS A 91 6.19 10.94 10.62
C HIS A 91 5.70 9.82 11.54
N ASP A 92 6.60 9.15 12.26
CA ASP A 92 6.29 7.98 13.10
C ASP A 92 6.50 8.27 14.60
N LEU A 93 7.57 8.99 14.95
CA LEU A 93 7.94 9.21 16.34
C LEU A 93 6.93 10.13 17.04
N SER A 94 6.20 9.59 18.02
CA SER A 94 5.25 10.40 18.78
C SER A 94 5.96 11.53 19.55
N VAL A 95 5.25 12.63 19.83
CA VAL A 95 5.80 13.76 20.64
C VAL A 95 6.32 13.29 22.00
N ALA A 96 5.66 12.31 22.63
CA ALA A 96 6.11 11.77 23.91
C ALA A 96 7.42 10.98 23.78
N ALA A 97 7.54 10.19 22.71
CA ALA A 97 8.77 9.44 22.40
C ALA A 97 9.92 10.39 22.02
N HIS A 98 9.65 11.41 21.21
CA HIS A 98 10.63 12.44 20.87
C HIS A 98 11.19 13.15 22.12
N ARG A 99 10.34 13.53 23.08
CA ARG A 99 10.80 14.14 24.35
C ARG A 99 11.76 13.21 25.11
N LYS A 100 11.42 11.94 25.20
CA LYS A 100 12.30 10.93 25.83
C LYS A 100 13.65 10.82 25.12
N VAL A 101 13.64 10.80 23.79
CA VAL A 101 14.89 10.77 22.99
C VAL A 101 15.70 12.03 23.30
N ALA A 102 15.08 13.21 23.24
CA ALA A 102 15.74 14.50 23.47
C ALA A 102 16.36 14.63 24.89
N GLU A 103 15.78 13.99 25.89
CA GLU A 103 16.31 13.96 27.27
C GLU A 103 17.53 13.02 27.41
N GLN A 104 17.79 12.13 26.47
CA GLN A 104 18.80 11.09 26.56
C GLN A 104 19.92 11.19 25.53
N VAL A 105 19.80 12.09 24.56
CA VAL A 105 20.90 12.31 23.60
C VAL A 105 22.13 12.89 24.28
N PRO A 106 23.35 12.52 23.81
CA PRO A 106 24.58 13.12 24.34
C PRO A 106 24.66 14.62 24.13
N ASP A 107 25.45 15.31 24.95
CA ASP A 107 25.74 16.73 24.79
C ASP A 107 26.27 17.02 23.38
N GLY A 108 25.75 18.08 22.75
CA GLY A 108 26.13 18.53 21.41
C GLY A 108 25.41 17.80 20.26
N VAL A 109 24.51 16.88 20.54
CA VAL A 109 23.64 16.27 19.50
C VAL A 109 22.48 17.21 19.18
N GLU A 110 22.30 17.50 17.88
CA GLU A 110 21.15 18.23 17.34
C GLU A 110 20.15 17.25 16.75
N LEU A 111 18.93 17.17 17.29
CA LEU A 111 17.84 16.37 16.70
C LEU A 111 17.15 17.17 15.61
N VAL A 112 17.06 16.58 14.41
CA VAL A 112 16.40 17.19 13.24
C VAL A 112 15.38 16.27 12.61
N PRO A 113 14.20 16.77 12.19
CA PRO A 113 13.22 15.98 11.42
C PRO A 113 13.84 15.45 10.13
N ALA A 114 13.66 14.19 9.85
CA ALA A 114 14.24 13.51 8.69
C ALA A 114 13.31 12.42 8.11
N GLY A 115 12.00 12.59 8.27
CA GLY A 115 11.01 11.65 7.76
C GLY A 115 11.03 11.51 6.24
N GLY A 116 10.56 10.38 5.77
CA GLY A 116 10.49 10.06 4.35
C GLY A 116 11.80 9.58 3.72
N LEU A 117 12.92 9.53 4.44
CA LEU A 117 14.19 9.05 3.87
C LEU A 117 14.12 7.57 3.46
N VAL A 118 13.64 6.71 4.37
CA VAL A 118 13.49 5.27 4.09
C VAL A 118 12.33 5.02 3.14
N GLU A 119 11.23 5.77 3.28
CA GLU A 119 10.06 5.67 2.42
C GLU A 119 10.38 5.99 0.95
N ARG A 120 11.25 6.96 0.68
CA ARG A 120 11.75 7.23 -0.68
C ARG A 120 12.52 6.06 -1.27
N LEU A 121 13.32 5.36 -0.46
CA LEU A 121 14.00 4.14 -0.92
C LEU A 121 13.02 3.00 -1.18
N ARG A 122 12.00 2.85 -0.34
CA ARG A 122 10.93 1.86 -0.50
C ARG A 122 10.04 2.12 -1.71
N ALA A 123 9.88 3.39 -2.12
CA ALA A 123 9.06 3.75 -3.25
C ALA A 123 9.54 3.09 -4.56
N VAL A 124 10.85 2.94 -4.75
CA VAL A 124 11.45 2.28 -5.90
C VAL A 124 11.76 0.82 -5.54
N LYS A 125 10.98 -0.10 -6.11
CA LYS A 125 11.05 -1.53 -5.80
C LYS A 125 12.23 -2.23 -6.45
N GLU A 126 12.88 -3.09 -5.69
CA GLU A 126 13.86 -4.04 -6.18
C GLU A 126 13.13 -5.25 -6.83
N GLU A 127 13.84 -6.01 -7.66
CA GLU A 127 13.26 -7.15 -8.38
C GLU A 127 12.62 -8.20 -7.44
N GLY A 128 13.24 -8.47 -6.30
CA GLY A 128 12.68 -9.40 -5.30
C GLY A 128 11.39 -8.88 -4.66
N GLU A 129 11.28 -7.57 -4.45
CA GLU A 129 10.06 -6.93 -3.94
C GLU A 129 8.92 -7.02 -4.96
N VAL A 130 9.24 -6.74 -6.24
CA VAL A 130 8.28 -6.88 -7.35
C VAL A 130 7.79 -8.32 -7.49
N ALA A 131 8.67 -9.31 -7.29
CA ALA A 131 8.31 -10.73 -7.35
C ALA A 131 7.31 -11.10 -6.24
N ALA A 132 7.54 -10.67 -4.99
CA ALA A 132 6.60 -10.88 -3.88
C ALA A 132 5.24 -10.22 -4.15
N MET A 133 5.24 -8.96 -4.64
CA MET A 133 4.02 -8.24 -5.01
C MET A 133 3.26 -8.93 -6.16
N ALA A 134 3.97 -9.48 -7.14
CA ALA A 134 3.36 -10.22 -8.24
C ALA A 134 2.67 -11.49 -7.73
N THR A 135 3.33 -12.25 -6.85
CA THR A 135 2.72 -13.42 -6.20
C THR A 135 1.48 -13.03 -5.38
N ALA A 136 1.54 -11.93 -4.62
CA ALA A 136 0.38 -11.43 -3.88
C ALA A 136 -0.78 -11.05 -4.83
N ALA A 137 -0.49 -10.42 -5.97
CA ALA A 137 -1.49 -10.07 -6.98
C ALA A 137 -2.09 -11.30 -7.68
N GLU A 138 -1.30 -12.35 -7.91
CA GLU A 138 -1.77 -13.63 -8.43
C GLU A 138 -2.75 -14.31 -7.46
N LEU A 139 -2.49 -14.27 -6.15
CA LEU A 139 -3.41 -14.80 -5.13
C LEU A 139 -4.73 -14.02 -5.09
N SER A 140 -4.68 -12.69 -5.20
CA SER A 140 -5.89 -11.86 -5.31
C SER A 140 -6.67 -12.17 -6.59
N THR A 141 -5.98 -12.36 -7.71
CA THR A 141 -6.58 -12.75 -8.99
C THR A 141 -7.29 -14.11 -8.88
N ALA A 142 -6.63 -15.10 -8.27
CA ALA A 142 -7.21 -16.43 -8.04
C ALA A 142 -8.44 -16.38 -7.12
N ALA A 143 -8.43 -15.49 -6.11
CA ALA A 143 -9.58 -15.26 -5.24
C ALA A 143 -10.79 -14.73 -6.04
N TYR A 144 -10.58 -13.77 -6.96
CA TYR A 144 -11.63 -13.32 -7.88
C TYR A 144 -12.15 -14.45 -8.78
N GLU A 145 -11.26 -15.26 -9.36
CA GLU A 145 -11.68 -16.40 -10.20
C GLU A 145 -12.52 -17.40 -9.41
N SER A 146 -12.24 -17.62 -8.12
CA SER A 146 -13.04 -18.49 -7.27
C SER A 146 -14.51 -18.05 -7.13
N LEU A 147 -14.81 -16.78 -7.35
CA LEU A 147 -16.18 -16.27 -7.31
C LEU A 147 -17.03 -16.78 -8.48
N ARG A 148 -16.42 -17.09 -9.62
CA ARG A 148 -17.13 -17.66 -10.79
C ARG A 148 -17.81 -19.00 -10.45
N GLU A 149 -17.17 -19.77 -9.57
CA GLU A 149 -17.70 -21.07 -9.13
C GLU A 149 -18.64 -20.95 -7.93
N ARG A 150 -18.32 -20.01 -7.01
CA ARG A 150 -19.02 -19.87 -5.73
C ARG A 150 -20.29 -19.02 -5.82
N GLY A 151 -20.40 -18.16 -6.84
CA GLY A 151 -21.48 -17.20 -6.98
C GLY A 151 -21.43 -16.06 -5.95
N LEU A 152 -22.24 -15.04 -6.19
CA LEU A 152 -22.43 -13.89 -5.30
C LEU A 152 -23.87 -13.79 -4.79
N THR A 153 -24.84 -14.08 -5.65
CA THR A 153 -26.27 -13.92 -5.34
C THR A 153 -26.71 -14.81 -4.18
N GLY A 154 -27.45 -14.24 -3.23
CA GLY A 154 -27.96 -14.95 -2.03
C GLY A 154 -26.94 -15.10 -0.91
N ARG A 155 -25.68 -14.76 -1.15
CA ARG A 155 -24.65 -14.67 -0.09
C ARG A 155 -24.63 -13.25 0.48
N THR A 156 -24.25 -13.12 1.74
CA THR A 156 -24.04 -11.79 2.32
C THR A 156 -22.71 -11.18 1.88
N GLU A 157 -22.62 -9.84 1.83
CA GLU A 157 -21.36 -9.12 1.58
C GLU A 157 -20.23 -9.64 2.50
N ARG A 158 -20.55 -9.88 3.79
CA ARG A 158 -19.60 -10.39 4.78
C ARG A 158 -19.16 -11.82 4.51
N GLU A 159 -20.05 -12.72 4.09
CA GLU A 159 -19.69 -14.11 3.75
C GLU A 159 -18.75 -14.14 2.54
N VAL A 160 -18.97 -13.26 1.55
CA VAL A 160 -18.08 -13.13 0.40
C VAL A 160 -16.73 -12.62 0.84
N ALA A 161 -16.67 -11.55 1.63
CA ALA A 161 -15.42 -10.96 2.13
C ALA A 161 -14.58 -11.97 2.92
N VAL A 162 -15.19 -12.66 3.88
CA VAL A 162 -14.50 -13.70 4.68
C VAL A 162 -14.05 -14.86 3.81
N GLY A 163 -14.87 -15.26 2.82
CA GLY A 163 -14.53 -16.34 1.90
C GLY A 163 -13.33 -16.01 1.01
N LEU A 164 -13.20 -14.75 0.57
CA LEU A 164 -12.03 -14.29 -0.23
C LEU A 164 -10.74 -14.28 0.59
N VAL A 165 -10.78 -13.77 1.83
CA VAL A 165 -9.60 -13.78 2.72
C VAL A 165 -9.13 -15.21 2.97
N ARG A 166 -10.04 -16.11 3.37
CA ARG A 166 -9.70 -17.53 3.61
C ARG A 166 -9.11 -18.19 2.37
N PHE A 167 -9.67 -17.90 1.20
CA PHE A 167 -9.14 -18.44 -0.06
C PHE A 167 -7.68 -18.00 -0.29
N MET A 168 -7.37 -16.72 -0.08
CA MET A 168 -6.01 -16.21 -0.26
C MET A 168 -5.04 -16.83 0.77
N GLU A 169 -5.44 -16.94 2.04
CA GLU A 169 -4.63 -17.56 3.10
C GLU A 169 -4.41 -19.06 2.83
N ASP A 170 -5.46 -19.80 2.45
CA ASP A 170 -5.35 -21.23 2.09
C ASP A 170 -4.46 -21.45 0.85
N ALA A 171 -4.37 -20.45 -0.04
CA ALA A 171 -3.51 -20.46 -1.21
C ALA A 171 -2.08 -19.98 -0.92
N GLY A 172 -1.76 -19.58 0.31
CA GLY A 172 -0.41 -19.25 0.77
C GLY A 172 -0.12 -17.77 1.01
N ALA A 173 -1.14 -16.90 1.08
CA ALA A 173 -0.94 -15.53 1.54
C ALA A 173 -0.64 -15.49 3.05
N ASP A 174 0.23 -14.54 3.47
CA ASP A 174 0.47 -14.24 4.89
C ASP A 174 -0.78 -13.63 5.58
N GLY A 175 -1.71 -13.10 4.78
CA GLY A 175 -2.96 -12.47 5.20
C GLY A 175 -3.51 -11.54 4.13
N ALA A 176 -4.58 -10.82 4.45
CA ALA A 176 -5.10 -9.75 3.60
C ALA A 176 -4.33 -8.44 3.82
N SER A 177 -4.08 -7.67 2.74
CA SER A 177 -3.39 -6.36 2.81
C SER A 177 -4.18 -5.34 3.62
N PHE A 178 -5.49 -5.45 3.59
CA PHE A 178 -6.46 -4.60 4.29
C PHE A 178 -7.79 -5.35 4.47
N PRO A 179 -8.70 -4.86 5.34
CA PRO A 179 -10.05 -5.41 5.44
C PRO A 179 -10.78 -5.30 4.09
N PRO A 180 -11.22 -6.41 3.48
CA PRO A 180 -11.86 -6.39 2.17
C PRO A 180 -13.08 -5.47 2.11
N VAL A 181 -13.28 -4.81 0.96
CA VAL A 181 -14.55 -4.18 0.62
C VAL A 181 -15.36 -5.16 -0.21
N VAL A 182 -16.59 -5.41 0.18
CA VAL A 182 -17.61 -6.08 -0.64
C VAL A 182 -18.91 -5.29 -0.44
N ALA A 183 -19.33 -4.58 -1.47
CA ALA A 183 -20.44 -3.65 -1.36
C ALA A 183 -21.37 -3.74 -2.59
N SER A 184 -22.62 -4.13 -2.37
CA SER A 184 -23.60 -4.39 -3.40
C SER A 184 -24.61 -3.25 -3.57
N GLY A 185 -25.00 -2.96 -4.81
CA GLY A 185 -26.01 -1.93 -5.14
C GLY A 185 -25.63 -0.57 -4.58
N ALA A 186 -26.57 0.09 -3.89
CA ALA A 186 -26.36 1.42 -3.31
C ALA A 186 -25.24 1.48 -2.25
N HIS A 187 -24.90 0.36 -1.62
CA HIS A 187 -23.78 0.29 -0.69
C HIS A 187 -22.43 0.47 -1.41
N GLY A 188 -22.33 0.06 -2.67
CA GLY A 188 -21.15 0.28 -3.50
C GLY A 188 -20.82 1.76 -3.76
N ALA A 189 -21.76 2.68 -3.48
CA ALA A 189 -21.51 4.12 -3.53
C ALA A 189 -20.66 4.64 -2.35
N LEU A 190 -20.25 3.78 -1.41
CA LEU A 190 -19.33 4.12 -0.32
C LEU A 190 -17.92 3.59 -0.66
N PRO A 191 -16.93 4.47 -0.92
CA PRO A 191 -15.58 4.04 -1.32
C PRO A 191 -14.92 3.07 -0.34
N HIS A 192 -15.15 3.25 0.96
CA HIS A 192 -14.63 2.43 2.06
C HIS A 192 -15.74 1.67 2.79
N ALA A 193 -16.64 1.04 2.02
CA ALA A 193 -17.74 0.28 2.57
C ALA A 193 -17.24 -0.90 3.41
N VAL A 194 -17.85 -1.11 4.58
CA VAL A 194 -17.60 -2.29 5.42
C VAL A 194 -18.61 -3.37 5.08
N PRO A 195 -18.20 -4.60 4.72
CA PRO A 195 -19.12 -5.67 4.33
C PRO A 195 -20.16 -5.98 5.41
N ARG A 196 -21.45 -5.98 5.02
CA ARG A 196 -22.60 -6.16 5.92
C ARG A 196 -23.15 -7.60 5.87
N ASN A 197 -23.94 -7.97 6.87
CA ASN A 197 -24.76 -9.18 6.85
C ASN A 197 -26.06 -8.93 6.05
N VAL A 198 -25.91 -8.50 4.78
CA VAL A 198 -27.00 -8.22 3.85
C VAL A 198 -26.77 -9.03 2.60
N GLU A 199 -27.78 -9.74 2.13
CA GLU A 199 -27.69 -10.56 0.92
C GLU A 199 -27.45 -9.70 -0.32
N ILE A 200 -26.55 -10.18 -1.16
CA ILE A 200 -26.30 -9.64 -2.50
C ILE A 200 -27.44 -10.09 -3.39
N LEU A 201 -28.18 -9.13 -3.92
CA LEU A 201 -29.33 -9.38 -4.79
C LEU A 201 -28.88 -9.63 -6.23
N ARG A 202 -29.81 -10.16 -7.05
CA ARG A 202 -29.62 -10.21 -8.51
C ARG A 202 -29.73 -8.82 -9.13
N ASP A 203 -29.27 -8.73 -10.35
CA ASP A 203 -29.41 -7.56 -11.23
C ASP A 203 -28.82 -6.27 -10.65
N THR A 204 -27.62 -6.41 -10.02
CA THR A 204 -26.90 -5.28 -9.41
C THR A 204 -25.41 -5.34 -9.70
N LEU A 205 -24.70 -4.24 -9.40
CA LEU A 205 -23.24 -4.22 -9.34
C LEU A 205 -22.76 -4.48 -7.91
N VAL A 206 -21.60 -5.11 -7.80
CA VAL A 206 -20.91 -5.38 -6.53
C VAL A 206 -19.47 -4.90 -6.67
N VAL A 207 -19.11 -3.87 -5.91
CA VAL A 207 -17.71 -3.43 -5.78
C VAL A 207 -17.02 -4.38 -4.81
N ILE A 208 -15.96 -5.00 -5.27
CA ILE A 208 -15.09 -5.88 -4.48
C ILE A 208 -13.68 -5.33 -4.56
N ASP A 209 -13.07 -5.13 -3.39
CA ASP A 209 -11.71 -4.65 -3.27
C ASP A 209 -10.95 -5.51 -2.26
N ILE A 210 -9.87 -6.14 -2.73
CA ILE A 210 -9.07 -7.11 -1.99
C ILE A 210 -7.59 -7.01 -2.33
N GLY A 211 -6.78 -7.35 -1.37
CA GLY A 211 -5.35 -7.54 -1.55
C GLY A 211 -4.81 -8.64 -0.66
N ALA A 212 -3.76 -9.31 -1.09
CA ALA A 212 -3.02 -10.32 -0.34
C ALA A 212 -1.67 -9.77 0.13
N ILE A 213 -1.09 -10.41 1.14
CA ILE A 213 0.29 -10.16 1.57
C ILE A 213 1.11 -11.42 1.29
N VAL A 214 2.29 -11.24 0.69
CA VAL A 214 3.31 -12.29 0.52
C VAL A 214 4.67 -11.73 0.92
N ASP A 215 5.36 -12.39 1.83
CA ASP A 215 6.63 -11.90 2.38
C ASP A 215 6.56 -10.45 2.90
N GLY A 216 5.36 -10.05 3.37
CA GLY A 216 5.03 -8.71 3.86
C GLY A 216 4.75 -7.67 2.79
N TYR A 217 4.85 -7.99 1.50
CA TYR A 217 4.48 -7.11 0.40
C TYR A 217 3.01 -7.28 0.04
N CYS A 218 2.33 -6.14 -0.10
CA CYS A 218 0.92 -6.07 -0.39
C CYS A 218 0.64 -6.15 -1.89
N SER A 219 -0.51 -6.72 -2.24
CA SER A 219 -1.21 -6.41 -3.48
C SER A 219 -2.47 -5.60 -3.18
N ASP A 220 -3.03 -5.01 -4.24
CA ASP A 220 -4.24 -4.21 -4.19
C ASP A 220 -4.99 -4.33 -5.51
N CYS A 221 -6.30 -4.62 -5.46
CA CYS A 221 -7.09 -4.83 -6.66
C CYS A 221 -8.57 -4.63 -6.38
N THR A 222 -9.18 -3.66 -7.06
CA THR A 222 -10.64 -3.53 -7.10
C THR A 222 -11.20 -4.00 -8.42
N ARG A 223 -12.31 -4.75 -8.36
CA ARG A 223 -13.19 -5.03 -9.48
C ARG A 223 -14.64 -4.77 -9.09
N THR A 224 -15.39 -4.23 -10.03
CA THR A 224 -16.85 -4.18 -9.90
C THR A 224 -17.43 -5.29 -10.76
N LEU A 225 -18.18 -6.20 -10.15
CA LEU A 225 -18.80 -7.34 -10.81
C LEU A 225 -20.30 -7.14 -10.93
N ALA A 226 -20.95 -7.86 -11.85
CA ALA A 226 -22.39 -7.87 -12.00
C ALA A 226 -23.00 -9.15 -11.43
N THR A 227 -24.22 -9.05 -10.91
CA THR A 227 -25.11 -10.18 -10.64
C THR A 227 -26.30 -10.06 -11.57
N GLY A 228 -26.47 -11.00 -12.52
CA GLY A 228 -27.56 -10.93 -13.48
C GLY A 228 -27.45 -9.75 -14.46
N SER A 229 -28.50 -8.95 -14.61
CA SER A 229 -28.60 -7.85 -15.56
C SER A 229 -28.76 -6.50 -14.82
N PRO A 230 -27.69 -5.81 -14.46
CA PRO A 230 -27.76 -4.50 -13.81
C PRO A 230 -28.50 -3.48 -14.66
N PRO A 231 -29.10 -2.41 -14.07
CA PRO A 231 -29.76 -1.34 -14.80
C PRO A 231 -28.82 -0.64 -15.80
N ASP A 232 -29.37 -0.16 -16.93
CA ASP A 232 -28.60 0.49 -18.00
C ASP A 232 -27.71 1.65 -17.50
N GLY A 233 -28.20 2.50 -16.60
CA GLY A 233 -27.40 3.59 -16.02
C GLY A 233 -26.19 3.09 -15.19
N ALA A 234 -26.25 1.90 -14.58
CA ALA A 234 -25.12 1.29 -13.90
C ALA A 234 -24.10 0.76 -14.91
N LEU A 235 -24.54 0.23 -16.05
CA LEU A 235 -23.68 -0.22 -17.13
C LEU A 235 -22.97 0.95 -17.81
N GLU A 236 -23.66 2.07 -18.03
CA GLU A 236 -23.06 3.30 -18.55
C GLU A 236 -21.97 3.85 -17.62
N LEU A 237 -22.23 3.85 -16.32
CA LEU A 237 -21.25 4.25 -15.30
C LEU A 237 -20.03 3.35 -15.29
N TYR A 238 -20.26 2.03 -15.41
CA TYR A 238 -19.17 1.05 -15.51
C TYR A 238 -18.29 1.31 -16.74
N ALA A 239 -18.90 1.54 -17.88
CA ALA A 239 -18.19 1.83 -19.12
C ALA A 239 -17.36 3.13 -19.02
N LEU A 240 -17.87 4.16 -18.34
CA LEU A 240 -17.16 5.42 -18.08
C LEU A 240 -15.91 5.18 -17.24
N VAL A 241 -16.05 4.53 -16.08
CA VAL A 241 -14.93 4.27 -15.15
C VAL A 241 -13.88 3.37 -15.82
N ARG A 242 -14.33 2.34 -16.54
CA ARG A 242 -13.42 1.47 -17.30
C ARG A 242 -12.61 2.24 -18.34
N ARG A 243 -13.24 3.12 -19.09
CA ARG A 243 -12.56 4.00 -20.07
C ARG A 243 -11.53 4.89 -19.38
N ALA A 244 -11.91 5.53 -18.27
CA ALA A 244 -11.01 6.38 -17.51
C ALA A 244 -9.77 5.61 -17.02
N GLN A 245 -9.95 4.37 -16.53
CA GLN A 245 -8.88 3.52 -16.08
C GLN A 245 -7.97 3.07 -17.23
N GLN A 246 -8.54 2.67 -18.37
CA GLN A 246 -7.79 2.24 -19.54
C GLN A 246 -6.93 3.35 -20.14
N GLU A 247 -7.43 4.59 -20.17
CA GLU A 247 -6.70 5.75 -20.68
C GLU A 247 -5.61 6.24 -19.69
N ALA A 248 -5.83 6.08 -18.39
CA ALA A 248 -4.87 6.50 -17.36
C ALA A 248 -3.70 5.52 -17.20
N LEU A 249 -3.91 4.22 -17.44
CA LEU A 249 -2.87 3.20 -17.29
C LEU A 249 -1.57 3.52 -18.04
N PRO A 250 -1.57 3.78 -19.36
CA PRO A 250 -0.34 4.06 -20.11
C PRO A 250 0.32 5.39 -19.71
N ALA A 251 -0.41 6.28 -19.01
CA ALA A 251 0.17 7.52 -18.48
C ALA A 251 1.04 7.28 -17.23
N ALA A 252 0.91 6.14 -16.54
CA ALA A 252 1.71 5.79 -15.35
C ALA A 252 3.12 5.31 -15.75
N THR A 253 3.90 6.16 -16.38
CA THR A 253 5.25 5.89 -16.89
C THR A 253 6.31 6.74 -16.18
N ALA A 254 7.57 6.30 -16.18
CA ALA A 254 8.66 7.02 -15.53
C ALA A 254 8.84 8.43 -16.13
N GLY A 255 8.99 9.40 -15.25
CA GLY A 255 9.07 10.84 -15.58
C GLY A 255 7.71 11.54 -15.66
N ALA A 256 6.59 10.82 -15.64
CA ALA A 256 5.28 11.43 -15.62
C ALA A 256 5.01 12.12 -14.28
N GLU A 257 4.54 13.37 -14.29
CA GLU A 257 4.11 14.06 -13.07
C GLU A 257 2.90 13.33 -12.44
N CYS A 258 2.96 13.04 -11.14
CA CYS A 258 1.92 12.30 -10.43
C CYS A 258 0.51 12.92 -10.60
N ARG A 259 0.42 14.26 -10.55
CA ARG A 259 -0.84 14.98 -10.79
C ARG A 259 -1.31 14.92 -12.25
N ALA A 260 -0.39 14.77 -13.22
CA ALA A 260 -0.76 14.67 -14.63
C ALA A 260 -1.37 13.30 -14.95
N VAL A 261 -0.88 12.23 -14.32
CA VAL A 261 -1.45 10.88 -14.43
C VAL A 261 -2.89 10.86 -13.87
N ASP A 262 -3.12 11.46 -12.68
CA ASP A 262 -4.47 11.61 -12.10
C ASP A 262 -5.42 12.35 -13.06
N ARG A 263 -4.94 13.43 -13.68
CA ARG A 263 -5.75 14.27 -14.56
C ARG A 263 -6.32 13.49 -15.74
N VAL A 264 -5.62 12.51 -16.29
CA VAL A 264 -6.09 11.71 -17.44
C VAL A 264 -7.44 11.06 -17.13
N ALA A 265 -7.54 10.33 -16.01
CA ALA A 265 -8.80 9.70 -15.62
C ALA A 265 -9.86 10.73 -15.20
N ARG A 266 -9.42 11.75 -14.48
CA ARG A 266 -10.31 12.77 -13.92
C ARG A 266 -10.99 13.58 -14.99
N ASP A 267 -10.28 14.05 -16.01
CA ASP A 267 -10.86 14.85 -17.11
C ASP A 267 -11.94 14.05 -17.88
N ILE A 268 -11.79 12.73 -17.99
CA ILE A 268 -12.80 11.85 -18.62
C ILE A 268 -14.07 11.78 -17.77
N ILE A 269 -13.91 11.64 -16.45
CA ILE A 269 -15.01 11.52 -15.49
C ILE A 269 -15.73 12.87 -15.36
N ASP A 270 -14.99 13.97 -15.28
CA ASP A 270 -15.50 15.33 -15.15
C ASP A 270 -16.29 15.75 -16.42
N ALA A 271 -15.75 15.42 -17.62
CA ALA A 271 -16.44 15.68 -18.89
C ALA A 271 -17.77 14.92 -19.03
N ALA A 272 -17.96 13.84 -18.29
CA ALA A 272 -19.22 13.09 -18.20
C ALA A 272 -20.17 13.64 -17.12
N GLY A 273 -19.83 14.72 -16.41
CA GLY A 273 -20.66 15.35 -15.37
C GLY A 273 -20.55 14.68 -13.99
N HIS A 274 -19.46 13.96 -13.71
CA HIS A 274 -19.26 13.24 -12.45
C HIS A 274 -18.10 13.79 -11.61
N GLU A 275 -17.73 15.08 -11.76
CA GLU A 275 -16.63 15.72 -11.01
C GLU A 275 -16.74 15.54 -9.49
N GLU A 276 -17.97 15.72 -8.93
CA GLU A 276 -18.21 15.60 -7.48
C GLU A 276 -18.28 14.14 -7.00
N HIS A 277 -18.33 13.18 -7.92
CA HIS A 277 -18.49 11.77 -7.61
C HIS A 277 -17.18 10.97 -7.67
N PHE A 278 -16.06 11.60 -8.06
CA PHE A 278 -14.70 11.06 -7.99
C PHE A 278 -13.88 11.84 -6.97
N GLY A 279 -14.10 11.54 -5.70
CA GLY A 279 -13.60 12.31 -4.56
C GLY A 279 -12.20 11.97 -4.05
N HIS A 280 -11.59 10.85 -4.50
CA HIS A 280 -10.23 10.44 -4.08
C HIS A 280 -9.19 10.68 -5.19
N GLY A 281 -7.93 10.42 -4.91
CA GLY A 281 -6.86 10.40 -5.90
C GLY A 281 -6.99 9.22 -6.85
N LEU A 282 -6.33 9.29 -7.99
CA LEU A 282 -6.31 8.19 -8.95
C LEU A 282 -5.63 6.94 -8.40
N GLY A 283 -4.70 7.10 -7.43
CA GLY A 283 -4.00 5.96 -6.86
C GLY A 283 -2.90 6.35 -5.87
N HIS A 284 -2.20 5.33 -5.42
CA HIS A 284 -1.14 5.44 -4.40
C HIS A 284 -0.06 4.38 -4.63
N GLY A 285 1.09 4.57 -3.98
CA GLY A 285 2.12 3.56 -3.90
C GLY A 285 1.68 2.36 -3.06
N VAL A 286 2.18 1.19 -3.43
CA VAL A 286 1.98 -0.07 -2.69
C VAL A 286 3.35 -0.72 -2.47
N GLY A 287 3.51 -1.40 -1.34
CA GLY A 287 4.74 -2.13 -1.01
C GLY A 287 4.61 -2.93 0.28
N LEU A 288 5.46 -2.67 1.26
CA LEU A 288 5.31 -3.21 2.61
C LEU A 288 4.10 -2.64 3.37
N GLN A 289 3.56 -1.54 2.89
CA GLN A 289 2.27 -1.00 3.30
C GLN A 289 1.37 -0.92 2.07
N VAL A 290 0.07 -1.12 2.28
CA VAL A 290 -0.89 -0.97 1.18
C VAL A 290 -0.89 0.47 0.66
N HIS A 291 -0.78 1.46 1.55
CA HIS A 291 -0.70 2.87 1.21
C HIS A 291 0.70 3.42 1.51
N GLU A 292 1.50 3.68 0.48
CA GLU A 292 2.78 4.38 0.61
C GLU A 292 2.97 5.40 -0.53
N GLY A 293 4.13 5.99 -0.66
CA GLY A 293 4.46 6.88 -1.78
C GLY A 293 4.83 6.12 -3.06
N PRO A 294 4.68 6.76 -4.22
CA PRO A 294 4.10 8.07 -4.46
C PRO A 294 2.56 8.06 -4.48
N ARG A 295 1.91 9.22 -4.37
CA ARG A 295 0.47 9.36 -4.56
C ARG A 295 0.15 9.91 -5.96
N LEU A 296 -0.95 9.45 -6.55
CA LEU A 296 -1.52 10.00 -7.78
C LEU A 296 -2.81 10.75 -7.42
N GLY A 297 -2.84 12.07 -7.59
CA GLY A 297 -3.98 12.87 -7.16
C GLY A 297 -3.87 14.33 -7.56
N LYS A 298 -4.96 15.09 -7.41
CA LYS A 298 -5.07 16.52 -7.80
C LYS A 298 -3.92 17.41 -7.25
N THR A 299 -3.46 17.12 -6.04
CA THR A 299 -2.44 17.89 -5.32
C THR A 299 -1.13 17.12 -5.16
N ALA A 300 -0.99 15.98 -5.83
CA ALA A 300 0.23 15.19 -5.75
C ALA A 300 1.42 15.94 -6.35
N GLU A 301 2.55 15.83 -5.68
CA GLU A 301 3.83 16.41 -6.11
C GLU A 301 4.78 15.33 -6.61
N GLY A 302 5.79 15.73 -7.36
CA GLY A 302 6.83 14.86 -7.90
C GLY A 302 6.39 14.12 -9.17
N ALA A 303 7.29 13.25 -9.61
CA ALA A 303 7.12 12.43 -10.80
C ALA A 303 7.34 10.96 -10.47
N LEU A 304 6.74 10.09 -11.24
CA LEU A 304 6.94 8.65 -11.15
C LEU A 304 8.37 8.26 -11.55
N GLU A 305 8.94 7.30 -10.86
CA GLU A 305 10.23 6.71 -11.16
C GLU A 305 10.06 5.25 -11.62
N ALA A 306 10.92 4.79 -12.51
CA ALA A 306 10.95 3.38 -12.88
C ALA A 306 11.17 2.52 -11.62
N GLY A 307 10.35 1.50 -11.42
CA GLY A 307 10.33 0.68 -10.19
C GLY A 307 9.32 1.15 -9.14
N ASN A 308 8.65 2.30 -9.30
CA ASN A 308 7.49 2.59 -8.46
C ASN A 308 6.40 1.53 -8.68
N ALA A 309 5.78 1.08 -7.60
CA ALA A 309 4.57 0.26 -7.67
C ALA A 309 3.39 1.14 -7.24
N VAL A 310 2.42 1.33 -8.13
CA VAL A 310 1.28 2.23 -7.88
C VAL A 310 -0.04 1.61 -8.33
N THR A 311 -1.14 2.01 -7.70
CA THR A 311 -2.49 1.71 -8.16
C THR A 311 -2.96 2.71 -9.21
N VAL A 312 -3.84 2.28 -10.11
CA VAL A 312 -4.61 3.11 -11.03
C VAL A 312 -6.06 2.71 -10.88
N GLU A 313 -6.82 3.47 -10.08
CA GLU A 313 -8.10 3.08 -9.50
C GLU A 313 -9.21 4.15 -9.59
N PRO A 314 -9.52 4.70 -10.75
CA PRO A 314 -10.62 5.64 -10.82
C PRO A 314 -11.92 5.01 -10.32
N GLY A 315 -12.72 5.80 -9.62
CA GLY A 315 -14.03 5.38 -9.12
C GLY A 315 -15.06 6.50 -9.20
N VAL A 316 -16.31 6.13 -9.45
CA VAL A 316 -17.45 7.05 -9.42
C VAL A 316 -18.50 6.48 -8.48
N TYR A 317 -18.95 7.30 -7.54
CA TYR A 317 -19.85 6.90 -6.47
C TYR A 317 -21.07 7.79 -6.45
N LEU A 318 -22.26 7.23 -6.79
CA LEU A 318 -23.52 7.93 -6.81
C LEU A 318 -24.30 7.64 -5.51
N PRO A 319 -24.34 8.56 -4.55
CA PRO A 319 -24.93 8.32 -3.23
C PRO A 319 -26.36 7.77 -3.30
N GLY A 320 -26.61 6.66 -2.60
CA GLY A 320 -27.92 6.01 -2.57
C GLY A 320 -28.29 5.23 -3.84
N ASN A 321 -27.39 5.14 -4.82
CA ASN A 321 -27.64 4.47 -6.10
C ASN A 321 -26.62 3.36 -6.37
N VAL A 322 -25.42 3.69 -6.82
CA VAL A 322 -24.40 2.74 -7.27
C VAL A 322 -23.01 3.34 -7.17
N GLY A 323 -22.00 2.49 -6.97
CA GLY A 323 -20.61 2.86 -7.16
C GLY A 323 -19.89 1.90 -8.09
N VAL A 324 -18.87 2.40 -8.75
CA VAL A 324 -17.97 1.62 -9.61
C VAL A 324 -16.54 2.04 -9.33
N ARG A 325 -15.65 1.09 -9.08
CA ARG A 325 -14.19 1.25 -9.08
C ARG A 325 -13.56 0.10 -9.84
N ILE A 326 -12.56 0.43 -10.66
CA ILE A 326 -11.76 -0.55 -11.40
C ILE A 326 -10.31 -0.14 -11.20
N GLU A 327 -9.50 -1.07 -10.73
CA GLU A 327 -8.15 -0.81 -10.27
C GLU A 327 -7.17 -1.86 -10.77
N ASP A 328 -5.99 -1.42 -11.15
CA ASP A 328 -4.83 -2.28 -11.32
C ASP A 328 -3.64 -1.78 -10.50
N LEU A 329 -2.91 -2.71 -9.91
CA LEU A 329 -1.57 -2.51 -9.39
C LEU A 329 -0.55 -2.66 -10.51
N VAL A 330 0.28 -1.64 -10.71
CA VAL A 330 1.28 -1.63 -11.79
C VAL A 330 2.67 -1.28 -11.28
N ILE A 331 3.68 -1.81 -11.98
CA ILE A 331 5.07 -1.35 -11.84
C ILE A 331 5.36 -0.36 -12.97
N VAL A 332 5.76 0.83 -12.57
CA VAL A 332 6.18 1.91 -13.48
C VAL A 332 7.47 1.50 -14.20
N THR A 333 7.50 1.69 -15.51
CA THR A 333 8.67 1.43 -16.35
C THR A 333 9.00 2.67 -17.19
N GLY A 334 10.07 2.62 -17.98
CA GLY A 334 10.39 3.66 -18.98
C GLY A 334 9.47 3.65 -20.22
N GLY A 335 8.54 2.71 -20.30
CA GLY A 335 7.54 2.55 -21.37
C GLY A 335 6.19 2.23 -20.77
N GLU A 336 5.46 1.26 -21.35
CA GLU A 336 4.18 0.80 -20.80
C GLU A 336 4.38 0.20 -19.37
N PRO A 337 3.53 0.55 -18.40
CA PRO A 337 3.61 -0.03 -17.06
C PRO A 337 3.33 -1.53 -17.08
N ARG A 338 4.05 -2.27 -16.23
CA ARG A 338 3.79 -3.70 -16.04
C ARG A 338 2.64 -3.90 -15.08
N ILE A 339 1.50 -4.38 -15.57
CA ILE A 339 0.32 -4.70 -14.74
C ILE A 339 0.59 -6.00 -13.98
N LEU A 340 0.35 -6.00 -12.67
CA LEU A 340 0.47 -7.19 -11.82
C LEU A 340 -0.87 -7.91 -11.59
N THR A 341 -1.99 -7.19 -11.60
CA THR A 341 -3.34 -7.71 -11.38
C THR A 341 -3.91 -8.36 -12.64
N GLY A 342 -4.35 -9.60 -12.56
CA GLY A 342 -4.69 -10.40 -13.74
C GLY A 342 -6.19 -10.60 -14.03
N PHE A 343 -7.10 -10.23 -13.08
CA PHE A 343 -8.53 -10.44 -13.29
C PHE A 343 -9.11 -9.45 -14.33
N PRO A 344 -10.01 -9.89 -15.25
CA PRO A 344 -10.54 -9.06 -16.33
C PRO A 344 -11.14 -7.73 -15.87
N LYS A 345 -10.99 -6.70 -16.73
CA LYS A 345 -11.61 -5.37 -16.55
C LYS A 345 -12.91 -5.22 -17.36
N GLU A 346 -13.26 -6.20 -18.15
CA GLU A 346 -14.59 -6.34 -18.71
C GLU A 346 -15.57 -6.71 -17.62
N LEU A 347 -16.82 -6.22 -17.73
CA LEU A 347 -17.85 -6.55 -16.75
C LEU A 347 -18.10 -8.06 -16.72
N VAL A 348 -17.70 -8.69 -15.62
CA VAL A 348 -17.93 -10.12 -15.38
C VAL A 348 -19.23 -10.28 -14.59
N THR A 349 -20.12 -11.12 -15.12
CA THR A 349 -21.35 -11.51 -14.40
C THR A 349 -21.07 -12.78 -13.61
N VAL A 350 -21.39 -12.75 -12.31
CA VAL A 350 -21.23 -13.86 -11.36
C VAL A 350 -22.60 -14.12 -10.69
N GLY A 351 -23.14 -15.28 -10.93
CA GLY A 351 -24.49 -15.69 -10.51
C GLY A 351 -24.63 -15.98 -9.02
#